data_54409b74acccd12f7176618024561c65
#
_entry.id   54409b74acccd12f7176618024561c65
#
_cell.length_a   1.000
_cell.length_b   1.000
_cell.length_c   1.000
_cell.angle_alpha   90.00
_cell.angle_beta   90.00
_cell.angle_gamma   90.00
#
_symmetry.space_group_name_H-M   'P 1'
#
loop_
_entity.id
_entity.type
_entity.pdbx_description
1 polymer ?
#
loop_
_entity_poly.entity_id
_entity_poly.type
_entity_poly.pdbx_seq_one_letter_code
_entity_poly.pdbx_strand_id
1 'polypeptide(L)'
;GGNVLLVPESIPERGSDRVLFRGGDLDLGAAPYRADQTLIELRSGSGPVTLTLTAETAGGLEVRKIFTFRPDVYGIEVDMVVAAPTEAARSALGLTGSPEKFRFGWNQGIVPTERVERMEVPNMRAVAKIGEDLHTKKRQDLNKSVDKVTGQWTGSAHYAGVQSRYFTAMGIVPQEEGAPIEGTIRLSGDEETLAQSWAIDLPAGRGVGDEIAVARLDYFIGPQDAELLHAYGRDLEKSMDLGWKWIRPLSEVVLWGMEFMHRYIPNYGVIIIIFSVLTKLLFYPLTKTSTESMKKMQELQPKLKALQEKYKDKKDKLNEATMALYREEKVNP
;
A
#
# COMPACT_ATOMS: atom_id res chain seq x y z
N GLY A 1 10.07 9.87 -21.83
CA GLY A 1 9.73 9.18 -20.59
C GLY A 1 10.92 8.36 -20.16
N GLY A 2 11.41 8.57 -18.95
CA GLY A 2 12.46 7.73 -18.37
C GLY A 2 11.84 6.48 -17.73
N ASN A 3 12.55 5.36 -17.76
CA ASN A 3 12.15 4.18 -17.03
C ASN A 3 12.31 4.44 -15.52
N VAL A 4 11.31 4.06 -14.74
CA VAL A 4 11.39 4.10 -13.26
C VAL A 4 11.68 2.69 -12.78
N LEU A 5 12.80 2.52 -12.07
CA LEU A 5 13.15 1.25 -11.44
C LEU A 5 12.38 1.18 -10.11
N LEU A 6 11.44 0.24 -9.99
CA LEU A 6 10.64 0.05 -8.78
C LEU A 6 11.22 -1.01 -7.83
N VAL A 7 12.13 -1.84 -8.34
CA VAL A 7 12.76 -2.93 -7.60
C VAL A 7 14.26 -2.72 -7.54
N PRO A 8 14.91 -2.81 -6.38
CA PRO A 8 16.37 -2.67 -6.26
C PRO A 8 17.12 -3.76 -7.03
N GLU A 9 18.20 -3.40 -7.72
CA GLU A 9 19.05 -4.36 -8.44
C GLU A 9 19.83 -5.31 -7.51
N SER A 10 19.98 -4.96 -6.25
CA SER A 10 20.91 -5.60 -5.31
C SER A 10 20.27 -6.41 -4.18
N ILE A 11 18.96 -6.71 -4.23
CA ILE A 11 18.34 -7.55 -3.20
C ILE A 11 18.65 -9.03 -3.49
N PRO A 12 19.25 -9.77 -2.52
CA PRO A 12 19.45 -11.19 -2.66
C PRO A 12 18.12 -11.87 -2.97
N GLU A 13 18.15 -12.86 -3.86
CA GLU A 13 17.02 -13.67 -4.28
C GLU A 13 16.41 -14.45 -3.09
N ARG A 14 15.68 -13.78 -2.23
CA ARG A 14 14.82 -14.43 -1.23
C ARG A 14 13.46 -14.63 -1.86
N GLY A 15 13.24 -15.84 -2.36
CA GLY A 15 11.95 -16.24 -2.90
C GLY A 15 10.86 -16.04 -1.85
N SER A 16 9.85 -15.26 -2.21
CA SER A 16 8.67 -15.05 -1.36
C SER A 16 7.59 -16.10 -1.63
N ASP A 17 7.62 -16.68 -2.83
CA ASP A 17 6.59 -17.63 -3.27
C ASP A 17 6.89 -19.04 -2.78
N ARG A 18 5.88 -19.70 -2.19
CA ARG A 18 6.00 -21.04 -1.64
C ARG A 18 4.75 -21.87 -1.90
N VAL A 19 4.94 -23.18 -1.99
CA VAL A 19 3.86 -24.16 -1.87
C VAL A 19 3.93 -24.78 -0.49
N LEU A 20 2.83 -24.73 0.27
CA LEU A 20 2.74 -25.22 1.63
C LEU A 20 2.04 -26.58 1.63
N PHE A 21 2.71 -27.58 2.18
CA PHE A 21 2.21 -28.93 2.42
C PHE A 21 2.00 -29.14 3.92
N ARG A 22 1.35 -30.21 4.29
CA ARG A 22 1.10 -30.55 5.71
C ARG A 22 2.39 -30.76 6.52
N GLY A 23 3.44 -31.25 5.88
CA GLY A 23 4.70 -31.61 6.52
C GLY A 23 5.88 -30.70 6.20
N GLY A 24 5.68 -29.60 5.47
CA GLY A 24 6.75 -28.70 5.05
C GLY A 24 6.34 -27.71 3.99
N ASP A 25 7.31 -27.03 3.40
CA ASP A 25 7.10 -26.10 2.32
C ASP A 25 8.11 -26.31 1.17
N LEU A 26 7.73 -25.94 -0.02
CA LEU A 26 8.58 -25.87 -1.19
C LEU A 26 8.81 -24.41 -1.53
N ASP A 27 10.07 -23.96 -1.43
CA ASP A 27 10.46 -22.63 -1.85
C ASP A 27 10.49 -22.53 -3.37
N LEU A 28 9.63 -21.71 -3.93
CA LEU A 28 9.54 -21.46 -5.37
C LEU A 28 10.42 -20.31 -5.83
N GLY A 29 11.03 -19.56 -4.92
CA GLY A 29 11.88 -18.42 -5.26
C GLY A 29 13.25 -18.83 -5.77
N ALA A 30 13.80 -19.93 -5.24
CA ALA A 30 15.11 -20.44 -5.60
C ALA A 30 15.08 -21.54 -6.69
N ALA A 31 13.92 -21.88 -7.22
CA ALA A 31 13.80 -22.95 -8.23
C ALA A 31 14.40 -22.50 -9.58
N PRO A 32 15.12 -23.38 -10.28
CA PRO A 32 15.68 -23.08 -11.61
C PRO A 32 14.56 -23.13 -12.67
N TYR A 33 13.93 -21.99 -12.90
CA TYR A 33 12.87 -21.90 -13.89
C TYR A 33 13.40 -21.84 -15.33
N ARG A 34 12.66 -22.51 -16.22
CA ARG A 34 12.77 -22.35 -17.67
C ARG A 34 11.58 -21.53 -18.14
N ALA A 35 11.85 -20.45 -18.86
CA ALA A 35 10.82 -19.63 -19.49
C ALA A 35 10.46 -20.20 -20.88
N ASP A 36 9.20 -20.12 -21.25
CA ASP A 36 8.71 -20.50 -22.59
C ASP A 36 9.10 -19.45 -23.66
N GLN A 37 9.36 -18.20 -23.22
CA GLN A 37 9.81 -17.12 -24.09
C GLN A 37 10.74 -16.16 -23.33
N THR A 38 11.64 -15.49 -24.06
CA THR A 38 12.68 -14.61 -23.49
C THR A 38 12.33 -13.12 -23.61
N LEU A 39 11.34 -12.78 -24.41
CA LEU A 39 10.91 -11.40 -24.65
C LEU A 39 9.39 -11.35 -24.76
N ILE A 40 8.79 -10.40 -24.08
CA ILE A 40 7.37 -10.07 -24.18
C ILE A 40 7.23 -8.67 -24.72
N GLU A 41 6.49 -8.51 -25.80
CA GLU A 41 6.12 -7.21 -26.34
C GLU A 41 4.62 -6.99 -26.15
N LEU A 42 4.27 -5.96 -25.37
CA LEU A 42 2.89 -5.48 -25.22
C LEU A 42 2.68 -4.25 -26.09
N ARG A 43 1.68 -4.31 -26.95
CA ARG A 43 1.28 -3.17 -27.78
C ARG A 43 -0.13 -2.75 -27.43
N SER A 44 -0.38 -1.46 -27.32
CA SER A 44 -1.72 -0.93 -27.06
C SER A 44 -2.73 -1.50 -28.07
N GLY A 45 -3.86 -1.99 -27.56
CA GLY A 45 -4.90 -2.64 -28.37
C GLY A 45 -4.61 -4.09 -28.80
N SER A 46 -3.46 -4.68 -28.40
CA SER A 46 -3.24 -6.11 -28.61
C SER A 46 -3.99 -6.95 -27.56
N GLY A 47 -4.11 -8.28 -27.82
CA GLY A 47 -4.61 -9.23 -26.83
C GLY A 47 -3.63 -9.44 -25.66
N PRO A 48 -4.06 -10.17 -24.61
CA PRO A 48 -3.18 -10.56 -23.52
C PRO A 48 -2.04 -11.47 -23.98
N VAL A 49 -0.89 -11.35 -23.31
CA VAL A 49 0.30 -12.19 -23.56
C VAL A 49 0.63 -12.94 -22.28
N THR A 50 0.92 -14.24 -22.40
CA THR A 50 1.30 -15.09 -21.27
C THR A 50 2.79 -15.38 -21.29
N LEU A 51 3.40 -15.45 -20.11
CA LEU A 51 4.75 -15.99 -19.88
C LEU A 51 4.62 -17.16 -18.91
N THR A 52 5.11 -18.32 -19.29
CA THR A 52 5.13 -19.50 -18.43
C THR A 52 6.56 -19.79 -17.97
N LEU A 53 6.74 -19.80 -16.66
CA LEU A 53 7.96 -20.25 -16.01
C LEU A 53 7.72 -21.64 -15.45
N THR A 54 8.51 -22.64 -15.90
CA THR A 54 8.39 -24.03 -15.46
C THR A 54 9.65 -24.46 -14.73
N ALA A 55 9.49 -25.09 -13.57
CA ALA A 55 10.56 -25.73 -12.81
C ALA A 55 10.15 -27.14 -12.43
N GLU A 56 11.11 -28.05 -12.42
CA GLU A 56 10.93 -29.44 -11.99
C GLU A 56 11.63 -29.63 -10.63
N THR A 57 10.93 -30.22 -9.68
CA THR A 57 11.49 -30.57 -8.36
C THR A 57 12.23 -31.89 -8.41
N ALA A 58 13.08 -32.16 -7.42
CA ALA A 58 13.80 -33.44 -7.28
C ALA A 58 12.85 -34.67 -7.22
N GLY A 59 11.59 -34.47 -6.84
CA GLY A 59 10.56 -35.50 -6.81
C GLY A 59 9.78 -35.67 -8.13
N GLY A 60 10.16 -34.95 -9.19
CA GLY A 60 9.48 -34.97 -10.50
C GLY A 60 8.15 -34.22 -10.55
N LEU A 61 7.83 -33.45 -9.50
CA LEU A 61 6.72 -32.49 -9.53
C LEU A 61 7.11 -31.32 -10.42
N GLU A 62 6.19 -30.92 -11.27
CA GLU A 62 6.33 -29.72 -12.09
C GLU A 62 5.62 -28.55 -11.43
N VAL A 63 6.31 -27.42 -11.32
CA VAL A 63 5.76 -26.16 -10.83
C VAL A 63 5.75 -25.16 -11.97
N ARG A 64 4.59 -24.61 -12.27
CA ARG A 64 4.41 -23.58 -13.28
C ARG A 64 3.97 -22.28 -12.63
N LYS A 65 4.61 -21.18 -13.02
CA LYS A 65 4.13 -19.81 -12.76
C LYS A 65 3.73 -19.21 -14.09
N ILE A 66 2.46 -18.90 -14.25
CA ILE A 66 1.90 -18.37 -15.48
C ILE A 66 1.53 -16.92 -15.24
N PHE A 67 2.24 -16.02 -15.91
CA PHE A 67 1.98 -14.57 -15.85
C PHE A 67 1.18 -14.17 -17.07
N THR A 68 0.03 -13.54 -16.87
CA THR A 68 -0.79 -12.99 -17.94
C THR A 68 -0.72 -11.46 -17.89
N PHE A 69 -0.12 -10.89 -18.93
CA PHE A 69 0.01 -9.45 -19.10
C PHE A 69 -1.06 -8.95 -20.06
N ARG A 70 -1.72 -7.87 -19.71
CA ARG A 70 -2.66 -7.18 -20.57
C ARG A 70 -2.09 -5.80 -20.94
N PRO A 71 -2.16 -5.38 -22.19
CA PRO A 71 -1.77 -4.01 -22.56
C PRO A 71 -2.69 -2.99 -21.89
N ASP A 72 -2.16 -1.80 -21.67
CA ASP A 72 -2.88 -0.64 -21.15
C ASP A 72 -3.41 -0.76 -19.71
N VAL A 73 -2.99 -1.81 -18.95
CA VAL A 73 -3.31 -1.97 -17.53
C VAL A 73 -2.05 -2.28 -16.70
N TYR A 74 -2.05 -1.88 -15.44
CA TYR A 74 -0.96 -2.15 -14.50
C TYR A 74 -1.11 -3.49 -13.75
N GLY A 75 -2.16 -4.26 -14.07
CA GLY A 75 -2.44 -5.55 -13.48
C GLY A 75 -1.73 -6.68 -14.21
N ILE A 76 -1.22 -7.66 -13.45
CA ILE A 76 -0.60 -8.89 -13.92
C ILE A 76 -1.29 -10.02 -13.21
N GLU A 77 -1.98 -10.92 -13.95
CA GLU A 77 -2.55 -12.13 -13.36
C GLU A 77 -1.44 -13.17 -13.21
N VAL A 78 -1.35 -13.81 -12.05
CA VAL A 78 -0.34 -14.84 -11.76
C VAL A 78 -1.02 -16.09 -11.27
N ASP A 79 -0.94 -17.16 -12.07
CA ASP A 79 -1.36 -18.49 -11.67
C ASP A 79 -0.13 -19.30 -11.23
N MET A 80 -0.21 -19.92 -10.06
CA MET A 80 0.73 -20.94 -9.61
C MET A 80 0.07 -22.29 -9.72
N VAL A 81 0.74 -23.21 -10.39
CA VAL A 81 0.25 -24.57 -10.65
C VAL A 81 1.30 -25.57 -10.17
N VAL A 82 0.86 -26.59 -9.46
CA VAL A 82 1.66 -27.80 -9.19
C VAL A 82 1.05 -28.95 -9.95
N ALA A 83 1.84 -29.63 -10.76
CA ALA A 83 1.44 -30.77 -11.55
C ALA A 83 2.28 -32.00 -11.22
N ALA A 84 1.68 -33.20 -11.41
CA ALA A 84 2.34 -34.49 -11.29
C ALA A 84 2.17 -35.28 -12.61
N PRO A 85 2.97 -34.94 -13.64
CA PRO A 85 2.80 -35.50 -14.98
C PRO A 85 3.17 -36.98 -15.08
N THR A 86 3.96 -37.50 -14.15
CA THR A 86 4.44 -38.90 -14.17
C THR A 86 3.93 -39.67 -12.94
N GLU A 87 3.93 -41.01 -13.05
CA GLU A 87 3.58 -41.90 -11.93
C GLU A 87 4.60 -41.77 -10.77
N ALA A 88 5.87 -41.53 -11.08
CA ALA A 88 6.90 -41.26 -10.07
C ALA A 88 6.59 -39.98 -9.29
N ALA A 89 6.16 -38.91 -9.96
CA ALA A 89 5.76 -37.64 -9.31
C ALA A 89 4.52 -37.86 -8.43
N ARG A 90 3.54 -38.61 -8.87
CA ARG A 90 2.35 -38.97 -8.06
C ARG A 90 2.72 -39.78 -6.82
N SER A 91 3.65 -40.71 -6.96
CA SER A 91 4.16 -41.52 -5.84
C SER A 91 4.92 -40.67 -4.83
N ALA A 92 5.75 -39.69 -5.28
CA ALA A 92 6.42 -38.73 -4.43
C ALA A 92 5.41 -37.85 -3.66
N LEU A 93 4.31 -37.49 -4.30
CA LEU A 93 3.21 -36.76 -3.68
C LEU A 93 2.55 -37.55 -2.55
N GLY A 94 2.42 -38.87 -2.72
CA GLY A 94 1.91 -39.77 -1.66
C GLY A 94 2.73 -39.71 -0.35
N LEU A 95 4.01 -39.35 -0.43
CA LEU A 95 4.90 -39.18 0.72
C LEU A 95 4.83 -37.76 1.33
N THR A 96 4.66 -36.73 0.51
CA THR A 96 4.64 -35.32 0.97
C THR A 96 3.24 -34.77 1.25
N GLY A 97 2.20 -35.45 0.77
CA GLY A 97 0.81 -35.00 0.80
C GLY A 97 0.49 -34.02 -0.33
N SER A 98 -0.80 -33.68 -0.48
CA SER A 98 -1.23 -32.68 -1.45
C SER A 98 -0.90 -31.27 -0.94
N PRO A 99 -0.62 -30.31 -1.86
CA PRO A 99 -0.51 -28.90 -1.50
C PRO A 99 -1.77 -28.40 -0.79
N GLU A 100 -1.61 -27.73 0.35
CA GLU A 100 -2.72 -27.15 1.10
C GLU A 100 -2.93 -25.69 0.76
N LYS A 101 -1.83 -24.96 0.59
CA LYS A 101 -1.84 -23.52 0.33
C LYS A 101 -0.71 -23.10 -0.61
N PHE A 102 -0.93 -22.00 -1.29
CA PHE A 102 0.10 -21.28 -2.01
C PHE A 102 0.37 -19.96 -1.28
N ARG A 103 1.66 -19.64 -1.11
CA ARG A 103 2.11 -18.35 -0.66
C ARG A 103 2.57 -17.53 -1.83
N PHE A 104 1.94 -16.39 -2.03
CA PHE A 104 2.37 -15.32 -2.91
C PHE A 104 3.00 -14.22 -2.07
N GLY A 105 4.01 -13.56 -2.58
CA GLY A 105 4.62 -12.51 -1.81
C GLY A 105 5.42 -11.49 -2.61
N TRP A 106 5.76 -10.41 -1.93
CA TRP A 106 6.63 -9.35 -2.41
C TRP A 106 7.57 -8.95 -1.27
N ASN A 107 8.84 -9.25 -1.40
CA ASN A 107 9.84 -9.07 -0.34
C ASN A 107 10.90 -7.99 -0.63
N GLN A 108 10.74 -7.28 -1.72
CA GLN A 108 11.76 -6.34 -2.24
C GLN A 108 11.44 -4.87 -1.92
N GLY A 109 10.29 -4.60 -1.31
CA GLY A 109 9.85 -3.22 -1.10
C GLY A 109 9.59 -2.48 -2.40
N ILE A 110 9.69 -1.16 -2.36
CA ILE A 110 9.68 -0.27 -3.51
C ILE A 110 10.84 0.69 -3.35
N VAL A 111 11.64 0.86 -4.42
CA VAL A 111 12.76 1.82 -4.41
C VAL A 111 12.21 3.24 -4.30
N PRO A 112 12.78 4.07 -3.40
CA PRO A 112 12.48 5.50 -3.38
C PRO A 112 12.77 6.13 -4.74
N THR A 113 11.82 6.89 -5.26
CA THR A 113 11.92 7.57 -6.57
C THR A 113 12.38 9.01 -6.44
N GLU A 114 12.35 9.56 -5.22
CA GLU A 114 12.79 10.92 -4.93
C GLU A 114 14.30 10.99 -4.70
N ARG A 115 14.94 12.06 -5.21
CA ARG A 115 16.36 12.35 -4.96
C ARG A 115 16.69 12.47 -3.47
N VAL A 116 15.71 12.88 -2.67
CA VAL A 116 15.84 13.07 -1.23
C VAL A 116 15.01 12.01 -0.53
N GLU A 117 15.59 10.86 -0.25
CA GLU A 117 14.94 9.72 0.45
C GLU A 117 14.24 10.16 1.74
N ARG A 118 14.77 11.18 2.44
CA ARG A 118 14.20 11.74 3.65
C ARG A 118 12.76 12.24 3.48
N MET A 119 12.33 12.56 2.25
CA MET A 119 10.97 13.01 1.95
C MET A 119 10.03 11.86 1.61
N GLU A 120 10.54 10.75 1.09
CA GLU A 120 9.73 9.61 0.65
C GLU A 120 9.59 8.53 1.74
N VAL A 121 10.68 8.25 2.45
CA VAL A 121 10.75 7.23 3.49
C VAL A 121 9.62 7.31 4.54
N PRO A 122 9.23 8.50 5.06
CA PRO A 122 8.11 8.60 6.00
C PRO A 122 6.75 8.20 5.42
N ASN A 123 6.62 8.19 4.09
CA ASN A 123 5.38 7.83 3.39
C ASN A 123 5.34 6.36 2.99
N MET A 124 6.46 5.64 3.18
CA MET A 124 6.51 4.21 2.89
C MET A 124 5.73 3.42 3.92
N ARG A 125 4.89 2.51 3.45
CA ARG A 125 4.05 1.68 4.31
C ARG A 125 3.68 0.36 3.65
N ALA A 126 3.28 -0.60 4.48
CA ALA A 126 2.63 -1.82 4.04
C ALA A 126 1.16 -1.79 4.46
N VAL A 127 0.30 -2.33 3.62
CA VAL A 127 -1.15 -2.38 3.82
C VAL A 127 -1.68 -3.79 3.64
N ALA A 128 -2.74 -4.14 4.37
CA ALA A 128 -3.46 -5.41 4.24
C ALA A 128 -4.95 -5.19 4.49
N LYS A 129 -5.80 -5.70 3.61
CA LYS A 129 -7.25 -5.71 3.80
C LYS A 129 -7.74 -7.13 4.00
N ILE A 130 -8.35 -7.37 5.17
CA ILE A 130 -8.99 -8.62 5.58
C ILE A 130 -10.42 -8.29 6.02
N GLY A 131 -11.40 -8.89 5.37
CA GLY A 131 -12.80 -8.53 5.59
C GLY A 131 -13.02 -7.03 5.38
N GLU A 132 -13.62 -6.38 6.36
CA GLU A 132 -13.83 -4.93 6.34
C GLU A 132 -12.64 -4.13 6.88
N ASP A 133 -11.67 -4.78 7.51
CA ASP A 133 -10.58 -4.10 8.19
C ASP A 133 -9.39 -3.83 7.26
N LEU A 134 -8.95 -2.57 7.24
CA LEU A 134 -7.74 -2.13 6.58
C LEU A 134 -6.63 -1.90 7.62
N HIS A 135 -5.62 -2.74 7.57
CA HIS A 135 -4.44 -2.65 8.41
C HIS A 135 -3.33 -1.92 7.66
N THR A 136 -2.75 -0.93 8.32
CA THR A 136 -1.61 -0.15 7.77
C THR A 136 -0.45 -0.18 8.74
N LYS A 137 0.74 -0.48 8.25
CA LYS A 137 1.99 -0.44 9.00
C LYS A 137 2.95 0.53 8.30
N LYS A 138 3.27 1.63 8.97
CA LYS A 138 4.30 2.56 8.49
C LYS A 138 5.67 1.91 8.66
N ARG A 139 6.64 2.35 7.87
CA ARG A 139 8.00 1.84 7.95
C ARG A 139 8.62 1.92 9.34
N GLN A 140 8.38 3.02 10.06
CA GLN A 140 8.86 3.21 11.43
C GLN A 140 8.26 2.24 12.47
N ASP A 141 7.10 1.63 12.14
CA ASP A 141 6.40 0.67 12.99
C ASP A 141 6.82 -0.78 12.68
N LEU A 142 7.65 -0.96 11.63
CA LEU A 142 8.17 -2.27 11.26
C LEU A 142 9.31 -2.64 12.19
N ASN A 143 9.25 -3.84 12.74
CA ASN A 143 10.25 -4.33 13.68
C ASN A 143 11.62 -4.51 13.01
N LYS A 144 12.67 -4.23 13.79
CA LYS A 144 14.09 -4.21 13.43
C LYS A 144 14.71 -5.58 13.10
N SER A 145 13.96 -6.61 12.82
CA SER A 145 14.49 -7.95 12.58
C SER A 145 13.86 -8.58 11.33
N VAL A 146 14.73 -9.03 10.45
CA VAL A 146 14.46 -9.56 9.11
C VAL A 146 13.37 -10.62 9.02
N ASP A 147 13.16 -11.39 10.10
CA ASP A 147 12.21 -12.50 10.14
C ASP A 147 10.98 -12.22 11.03
N LYS A 148 10.83 -11.00 11.55
CA LYS A 148 9.68 -10.68 12.40
C LYS A 148 8.51 -10.21 11.56
N VAL A 149 7.47 -11.03 11.54
CA VAL A 149 6.15 -10.66 11.08
C VAL A 149 5.63 -9.51 11.95
N THR A 150 5.43 -8.34 11.35
CA THR A 150 4.90 -7.16 12.03
C THR A 150 3.40 -7.18 12.18
N GLY A 151 2.72 -8.01 11.39
CA GLY A 151 1.30 -8.26 11.47
C GLY A 151 0.91 -9.49 10.68
N GLN A 152 0.00 -10.28 11.24
CA GLN A 152 -0.60 -11.44 10.58
C GLN A 152 -2.09 -11.45 10.87
N TRP A 153 -2.89 -11.62 9.82
CA TRP A 153 -4.34 -11.67 9.91
C TRP A 153 -4.86 -12.80 9.04
N THR A 154 -5.88 -13.51 9.51
CA THR A 154 -6.54 -14.61 8.79
C THR A 154 -8.03 -14.31 8.70
N GLY A 155 -8.61 -14.56 7.55
CA GLY A 155 -10.02 -14.33 7.23
C GLY A 155 -10.23 -14.12 5.75
N SER A 156 -11.32 -13.45 5.38
CA SER A 156 -11.59 -13.04 4.00
C SER A 156 -10.49 -12.12 3.47
N ALA A 157 -9.56 -12.68 2.72
CA ALA A 157 -8.41 -11.96 2.19
C ALA A 157 -8.81 -11.16 0.93
N HIS A 158 -8.51 -9.85 0.92
CA HIS A 158 -8.79 -9.00 -0.24
C HIS A 158 -7.51 -8.58 -0.95
N TYR A 159 -6.58 -7.94 -0.25
CA TYR A 159 -5.31 -7.53 -0.81
C TYR A 159 -4.25 -7.26 0.26
N ALA A 160 -3.00 -7.31 -0.14
CA ALA A 160 -1.86 -6.78 0.59
C ALA A 160 -0.94 -6.01 -0.35
N GLY A 161 -0.21 -5.04 0.16
CA GLY A 161 0.67 -4.25 -0.68
C GLY A 161 1.73 -3.49 0.09
N VAL A 162 2.75 -3.05 -0.63
CA VAL A 162 3.73 -2.06 -0.20
C VAL A 162 3.55 -0.81 -1.02
N GLN A 163 3.70 0.33 -0.39
CA GLN A 163 3.44 1.63 -0.99
C GLN A 163 4.58 2.59 -0.69
N SER A 164 5.03 3.32 -1.70
CA SER A 164 5.85 4.51 -1.56
C SER A 164 4.95 5.75 -1.59
N ARG A 165 5.50 6.91 -1.84
CA ARG A 165 4.71 8.14 -2.01
C ARG A 165 3.89 8.14 -3.30
N TYR A 166 4.42 7.55 -4.38
CA TYR A 166 3.86 7.65 -5.73
C TYR A 166 3.51 6.31 -6.34
N PHE A 167 4.06 5.21 -5.84
CA PHE A 167 3.90 3.89 -6.43
C PHE A 167 3.44 2.88 -5.39
N THR A 168 2.80 1.83 -5.88
CA THR A 168 2.35 0.69 -5.07
C THR A 168 2.64 -0.62 -5.79
N ALA A 169 2.97 -1.66 -5.02
CA ALA A 169 3.03 -3.05 -5.47
C ALA A 169 2.12 -3.89 -4.56
N MET A 170 1.01 -4.33 -5.11
CA MET A 170 -0.05 -5.03 -4.40
C MET A 170 -0.28 -6.42 -4.96
N GLY A 171 -0.60 -7.37 -4.07
CA GLY A 171 -1.22 -8.64 -4.41
C GLY A 171 -2.71 -8.56 -4.08
N ILE A 172 -3.56 -8.86 -5.05
CA ILE A 172 -5.00 -8.73 -4.97
C ILE A 172 -5.60 -10.12 -5.14
N VAL A 173 -6.37 -10.56 -4.15
CA VAL A 173 -7.03 -11.86 -4.19
C VAL A 173 -8.21 -11.81 -5.16
N PRO A 174 -8.28 -12.70 -6.17
CA PRO A 174 -9.43 -12.78 -7.05
C PRO A 174 -10.71 -13.03 -6.27
N GLN A 175 -11.81 -12.39 -6.68
CA GLN A 175 -13.14 -12.72 -6.12
C GLN A 175 -13.78 -13.74 -7.07
N GLU A 176 -14.03 -14.90 -6.55
CA GLU A 176 -14.89 -15.86 -7.21
C GLU A 176 -16.36 -15.55 -6.91
N GLU A 177 -17.25 -15.79 -7.87
CA GLU A 177 -18.69 -15.64 -7.65
C GLU A 177 -19.14 -16.60 -6.55
N GLY A 178 -19.51 -16.03 -5.39
CA GLY A 178 -20.22 -16.77 -4.34
C GLY A 178 -19.63 -16.78 -2.94
N ALA A 179 -18.32 -16.69 -2.75
CA ALA A 179 -17.72 -16.65 -1.42
C ALA A 179 -16.37 -15.92 -1.41
N PRO A 180 -16.06 -15.17 -0.35
CA PRO A 180 -14.74 -14.60 -0.16
C PRO A 180 -13.71 -15.72 0.04
N ILE A 181 -12.53 -15.55 -0.54
CA ILE A 181 -11.43 -16.52 -0.36
C ILE A 181 -10.80 -16.29 1.02
N GLU A 182 -10.88 -17.33 1.85
CA GLU A 182 -10.21 -17.34 3.15
C GLU A 182 -8.71 -17.46 2.97
N GLY A 183 -7.97 -16.52 3.54
CA GLY A 183 -6.52 -16.50 3.42
C GLY A 183 -5.82 -15.93 4.66
N THR A 184 -4.50 -15.97 4.65
CA THR A 184 -3.68 -15.35 5.69
C THR A 184 -2.76 -14.33 5.04
N ILE A 185 -2.86 -13.09 5.49
CA ILE A 185 -1.98 -12.00 5.05
C ILE A 185 -0.95 -11.73 6.15
N ARG A 186 0.32 -11.57 5.74
CA ARG A 186 1.43 -11.17 6.60
C ARG A 186 2.08 -9.92 6.06
N LEU A 187 2.40 -8.99 6.96
CA LEU A 187 3.22 -7.83 6.68
C LEU A 187 4.51 -7.94 7.49
N SER A 188 5.64 -7.71 6.87
CA SER A 188 6.95 -7.69 7.52
C SER A 188 7.83 -6.55 6.98
N GLY A 189 8.94 -6.29 7.65
CA GLY A 189 9.90 -5.30 7.23
C GLY A 189 11.30 -5.73 7.59
N ASP A 190 12.26 -5.23 6.81
CA ASP A 190 13.68 -5.44 6.99
C ASP A 190 14.34 -4.09 7.33
N GLU A 191 15.08 -4.04 8.44
CA GLU A 191 15.75 -2.81 8.88
C GLU A 191 16.99 -2.50 8.05
N GLU A 192 17.74 -3.50 7.62
CA GLU A 192 19.00 -3.32 6.88
C GLU A 192 18.75 -2.82 5.46
N THR A 193 17.83 -3.47 4.75
CA THR A 193 17.47 -3.12 3.36
C THR A 193 16.38 -2.08 3.28
N LEU A 194 15.72 -1.78 4.44
CA LEU A 194 14.58 -0.90 4.53
C LEU A 194 13.39 -1.37 3.67
N ALA A 195 13.42 -2.61 3.24
CA ALA A 195 12.39 -3.21 2.43
C ALA A 195 11.18 -3.56 3.29
N GLN A 196 10.02 -3.23 2.77
CA GLN A 196 8.73 -3.69 3.28
C GLN A 196 8.29 -4.87 2.44
N SER A 197 7.65 -5.83 3.06
CA SER A 197 7.21 -7.04 2.38
C SER A 197 5.79 -7.42 2.79
N TRP A 198 5.13 -8.11 1.90
CA TRP A 198 3.86 -8.77 2.19
C TRP A 198 3.88 -10.20 1.68
N ALA A 199 3.08 -11.05 2.31
CA ALA A 199 2.78 -12.40 1.85
C ALA A 199 1.30 -12.71 2.06
N ILE A 200 0.70 -13.40 1.08
CA ILE A 200 -0.68 -13.87 1.10
C ILE A 200 -0.67 -15.37 0.92
N ASP A 201 -1.17 -16.11 1.90
CA ASP A 201 -1.39 -17.55 1.81
C ASP A 201 -2.83 -17.80 1.39
N LEU A 202 -3.02 -18.42 0.24
CA LEU A 202 -4.32 -18.80 -0.30
C LEU A 202 -4.49 -20.32 -0.31
N PRO A 203 -5.70 -20.85 -0.13
CA PRO A 203 -5.95 -22.28 -0.24
C PRO A 203 -5.63 -22.76 -1.65
N ALA A 204 -5.15 -24.00 -1.74
CA ALA A 204 -4.95 -24.68 -3.01
C ALA A 204 -6.29 -25.09 -3.60
N GLY A 205 -6.61 -24.59 -4.79
CA GLY A 205 -7.71 -25.07 -5.62
C GLY A 205 -7.35 -26.39 -6.31
N ARG A 206 -8.34 -27.07 -6.85
CA ARG A 206 -8.13 -28.28 -7.65
C ARG A 206 -7.71 -27.92 -9.06
N GLY A 207 -6.65 -28.55 -9.54
CA GLY A 207 -6.26 -28.48 -10.94
C GLY A 207 -7.04 -29.43 -11.82
N VAL A 208 -6.74 -29.44 -13.12
CA VAL A 208 -7.36 -30.26 -14.14
C VAL A 208 -6.29 -31.15 -14.81
N GLY A 209 -6.60 -32.40 -15.04
CA GLY A 209 -5.69 -33.33 -15.70
C GLY A 209 -4.55 -33.79 -14.79
N ASP A 210 -3.32 -33.45 -15.14
CA ASP A 210 -2.10 -33.68 -14.36
C ASP A 210 -1.83 -32.61 -13.27
N GLU A 211 -2.58 -31.54 -13.31
CA GLU A 211 -2.51 -30.47 -12.30
C GLU A 211 -3.18 -30.92 -11.00
N ILE A 212 -2.44 -30.88 -9.92
CA ILE A 212 -2.91 -31.30 -8.60
C ILE A 212 -3.38 -30.15 -7.72
N ALA A 213 -2.80 -28.98 -7.92
CA ALA A 213 -3.17 -27.79 -7.19
C ALA A 213 -2.93 -26.53 -8.01
N VAL A 214 -3.81 -25.56 -7.85
CA VAL A 214 -3.70 -24.25 -8.48
C VAL A 214 -4.07 -23.16 -7.50
N ALA A 215 -3.46 -21.98 -7.63
CA ALA A 215 -3.91 -20.76 -6.97
C ALA A 215 -3.60 -19.56 -7.87
N ARG A 216 -4.44 -18.54 -7.77
CA ARG A 216 -4.30 -17.28 -8.52
C ARG A 216 -4.19 -16.08 -7.59
N LEU A 217 -3.33 -15.15 -7.96
CA LEU A 217 -3.24 -13.81 -7.38
C LEU A 217 -3.03 -12.79 -8.50
N ASP A 218 -3.71 -11.66 -8.41
CA ASP A 218 -3.47 -10.54 -9.30
C ASP A 218 -2.46 -9.59 -8.67
N TYR A 219 -1.42 -9.20 -9.40
CA TYR A 219 -0.48 -8.19 -8.98
C TYR A 219 -0.84 -6.86 -9.64
N PHE A 220 -0.88 -5.80 -8.86
CA PHE A 220 -0.93 -4.44 -9.36
C PHE A 220 0.38 -3.74 -9.01
N ILE A 221 1.13 -3.35 -10.05
CA ILE A 221 2.41 -2.65 -9.89
C ILE A 221 2.32 -1.37 -10.71
N GLY A 222 2.14 -0.24 -10.05
CA GLY A 222 1.88 1.00 -10.76
C GLY A 222 1.79 2.24 -9.86
N PRO A 223 1.38 3.39 -10.43
CA PRO A 223 1.25 4.63 -9.69
C PRO A 223 0.09 4.56 -8.68
N GLN A 224 0.24 5.29 -7.57
CA GLN A 224 -0.83 5.55 -6.62
C GLN A 224 -1.74 6.66 -7.15
N ASP A 225 -2.52 6.34 -8.16
CA ASP A 225 -3.51 7.23 -8.76
C ASP A 225 -4.91 6.79 -8.34
N ALA A 226 -5.72 7.74 -7.86
CA ALA A 226 -7.04 7.42 -7.30
C ALA A 226 -8.01 6.89 -8.36
N GLU A 227 -7.97 7.43 -9.58
CA GLU A 227 -8.84 6.99 -10.67
C GLU A 227 -8.45 5.58 -11.14
N LEU A 228 -7.14 5.30 -11.28
CA LEU A 228 -6.64 3.98 -11.66
C LEU A 228 -6.98 2.91 -10.61
N LEU A 229 -6.75 3.22 -9.33
CA LEU A 229 -7.06 2.30 -8.24
C LEU A 229 -8.55 2.05 -8.10
N HIS A 230 -9.38 3.10 -8.27
CA HIS A 230 -10.84 2.98 -8.27
C HIS A 230 -11.35 2.16 -9.47
N ALA A 231 -10.79 2.39 -10.66
CA ALA A 231 -11.16 1.64 -11.87
C ALA A 231 -10.80 0.16 -11.77
N TYR A 232 -9.71 -0.17 -11.05
CA TYR A 232 -9.35 -1.57 -10.78
C TYR A 232 -10.35 -2.24 -9.82
N GLY A 233 -11.05 -1.47 -9.01
CA GLY A 233 -12.06 -1.93 -8.05
C GLY A 233 -11.46 -2.40 -6.73
N ARG A 234 -12.26 -3.15 -5.94
CA ARG A 234 -11.85 -3.78 -4.69
C ARG A 234 -11.49 -2.81 -3.56
N ASP A 235 -11.95 -1.57 -3.65
CA ASP A 235 -11.65 -0.52 -2.68
C ASP A 235 -10.13 -0.22 -2.55
N LEU A 236 -9.36 -0.45 -3.63
CA LEU A 236 -7.91 -0.21 -3.61
C LEU A 236 -7.57 1.26 -3.32
N GLU A 237 -8.42 2.18 -3.75
CA GLU A 237 -8.29 3.62 -3.46
C GLU A 237 -8.38 3.93 -1.96
N LYS A 238 -9.06 3.07 -1.17
CA LYS A 238 -9.12 3.21 0.29
C LYS A 238 -7.78 2.94 0.96
N SER A 239 -6.86 2.26 0.27
CA SER A 239 -5.50 2.05 0.75
C SER A 239 -4.65 3.31 0.70
N MET A 240 -5.06 4.34 -0.05
CA MET A 240 -4.33 5.60 -0.13
C MET A 240 -4.37 6.36 1.20
N ASP A 241 -3.25 7.03 1.54
CA ASP A 241 -3.19 7.88 2.73
C ASP A 241 -3.70 9.29 2.40
N LEU A 242 -4.96 9.51 2.62
CA LEU A 242 -5.58 10.83 2.49
C LEU A 242 -5.53 11.64 3.80
N GLY A 243 -4.63 11.26 4.72
CA GLY A 243 -4.45 11.92 6.00
C GLY A 243 -5.30 11.30 7.12
N TRP A 244 -5.46 12.04 8.23
CA TRP A 244 -6.19 11.55 9.40
C TRP A 244 -7.66 11.28 9.07
N LYS A 245 -8.25 10.26 9.68
CA LYS A 245 -9.62 9.80 9.41
C LYS A 245 -10.67 10.92 9.41
N TRP A 246 -10.50 11.93 10.26
CA TRP A 246 -11.43 13.07 10.35
C TRP A 246 -11.19 14.14 9.27
N ILE A 247 -9.99 14.20 8.67
CA ILE A 247 -9.66 15.12 7.55
C ILE A 247 -9.97 14.46 6.20
N ARG A 248 -10.03 13.14 6.14
CA ARG A 248 -10.25 12.37 4.91
C ARG A 248 -11.42 12.88 4.07
N PRO A 249 -12.63 13.15 4.62
CA PRO A 249 -13.74 13.68 3.82
C PRO A 249 -13.42 15.02 3.15
N LEU A 250 -12.63 15.88 3.85
CA LEU A 250 -12.20 17.15 3.26
C LEU A 250 -11.20 16.92 2.12
N SER A 251 -10.27 15.99 2.27
CA SER A 251 -9.31 15.62 1.22
C SER A 251 -10.03 15.05 -0.01
N GLU A 252 -11.05 14.21 0.19
CA GLU A 252 -11.88 13.66 -0.89
C GLU A 252 -12.65 14.75 -1.65
N VAL A 253 -13.21 15.75 -0.96
CA VAL A 253 -13.86 16.91 -1.58
C VAL A 253 -12.88 17.75 -2.39
N VAL A 254 -11.66 17.97 -1.87
CA VAL A 254 -10.60 18.69 -2.57
C VAL A 254 -10.18 17.95 -3.83
N LEU A 255 -9.93 16.65 -3.72
CA LEU A 255 -9.57 15.79 -4.84
C LEU A 255 -10.65 15.82 -5.93
N TRP A 256 -11.89 15.57 -5.56
CA TRP A 256 -13.05 15.67 -6.48
C TRP A 256 -13.14 17.03 -7.16
N GLY A 257 -12.94 18.12 -6.42
CA GLY A 257 -12.98 19.48 -6.97
C GLY A 257 -11.85 19.73 -7.99
N MET A 258 -10.65 19.20 -7.74
CA MET A 258 -9.52 19.30 -8.66
C MET A 258 -9.75 18.46 -9.94
N GLU A 259 -10.23 17.22 -9.78
CA GLU A 259 -10.59 16.34 -10.90
C GLU A 259 -11.72 16.93 -11.75
N PHE A 260 -12.76 17.49 -11.12
CA PHE A 260 -13.84 18.17 -11.81
C PHE A 260 -13.31 19.33 -12.66
N MET A 261 -12.43 20.18 -12.10
CA MET A 261 -11.83 21.29 -12.86
C MET A 261 -10.93 20.77 -13.99
N HIS A 262 -10.25 19.63 -13.77
CA HIS A 262 -9.35 19.07 -14.78
C HIS A 262 -10.07 18.64 -16.07
N ARG A 263 -11.34 18.26 -15.98
CA ARG A 263 -12.17 17.94 -17.18
C ARG A 263 -12.31 19.12 -18.14
N TYR A 264 -12.22 20.36 -17.63
CA TYR A 264 -12.37 21.57 -18.42
C TYR A 264 -11.04 22.29 -18.66
N ILE A 265 -10.09 22.14 -17.77
CA ILE A 265 -8.79 22.82 -17.79
C ILE A 265 -7.67 21.76 -17.74
N PRO A 266 -7.06 21.41 -18.89
CA PRO A 266 -6.09 20.31 -18.94
C PRO A 266 -4.74 20.62 -18.26
N ASN A 267 -4.59 21.78 -17.62
CA ASN A 267 -3.38 22.22 -16.94
C ASN A 267 -3.56 22.31 -15.43
N TYR A 268 -2.98 21.36 -14.68
CA TYR A 268 -3.03 21.34 -13.23
C TYR A 268 -2.43 22.60 -12.57
N GLY A 269 -1.44 23.26 -13.18
CA GLY A 269 -0.88 24.52 -12.65
C GLY A 269 -1.93 25.62 -12.56
N VAL A 270 -2.77 25.76 -13.59
CA VAL A 270 -3.88 26.73 -13.60
C VAL A 270 -4.94 26.34 -12.57
N ILE A 271 -5.25 25.05 -12.47
CA ILE A 271 -6.22 24.53 -11.47
C ILE A 271 -5.76 24.88 -10.05
N ILE A 272 -4.48 24.66 -9.72
CA ILE A 272 -3.92 24.97 -8.40
C ILE A 272 -4.04 26.48 -8.08
N ILE A 273 -3.79 27.34 -9.07
CA ILE A 273 -3.94 28.80 -8.89
C ILE A 273 -5.41 29.14 -8.59
N ILE A 274 -6.35 28.64 -9.40
CA ILE A 274 -7.79 28.88 -9.19
C ILE A 274 -8.21 28.34 -7.82
N PHE A 275 -7.82 27.12 -7.48
CA PHE A 275 -8.16 26.49 -6.21
C PHE A 275 -7.59 27.26 -5.02
N SER A 276 -6.37 27.79 -5.15
CA SER A 276 -5.75 28.66 -4.12
C SER A 276 -6.53 29.94 -3.89
N VAL A 277 -7.04 30.55 -4.97
CA VAL A 277 -7.86 31.77 -4.86
C VAL A 277 -9.20 31.45 -4.19
N LEU A 278 -9.87 30.37 -4.64
CA LEU A 278 -11.15 29.92 -4.04
C LEU A 278 -11.00 29.62 -2.54
N THR A 279 -9.95 28.89 -2.18
CA THR A 279 -9.65 28.56 -0.78
C THR A 279 -9.41 29.82 0.05
N LYS A 280 -8.63 30.79 -0.45
CA LYS A 280 -8.42 32.08 0.23
C LYS A 280 -9.71 32.85 0.41
N LEU A 281 -10.56 32.91 -0.60
CA LEU A 281 -11.87 33.58 -0.51
C LEU A 281 -12.78 32.90 0.52
N LEU A 282 -12.84 31.57 0.51
CA LEU A 282 -13.65 30.78 1.45
C LEU A 282 -13.20 30.99 2.91
N PHE A 283 -11.90 30.97 3.17
CA PHE A 283 -11.34 31.13 4.50
C PHE A 283 -11.07 32.60 4.91
N TYR A 284 -11.31 33.56 4.00
CA TYR A 284 -11.07 34.98 4.30
C TYR A 284 -11.77 35.49 5.57
N PRO A 285 -13.09 35.24 5.79
CA PRO A 285 -13.74 35.73 7.01
C PRO A 285 -13.14 35.15 8.28
N LEU A 286 -12.78 33.85 8.25
CA LEU A 286 -12.16 33.18 9.39
C LEU A 286 -10.74 33.70 9.67
N THR A 287 -9.95 33.87 8.61
CA THR A 287 -8.58 34.41 8.70
C THR A 287 -8.60 35.86 9.19
N LYS A 288 -9.55 36.69 8.74
CA LYS A 288 -9.71 38.07 9.20
C LYS A 288 -9.96 38.12 10.70
N THR A 289 -10.92 37.36 11.20
CA THR A 289 -11.25 37.27 12.63
C THR A 289 -10.05 36.79 13.47
N SER A 290 -9.34 35.77 12.99
CA SER A 290 -8.13 35.27 13.66
C SER A 290 -7.01 36.32 13.70
N THR A 291 -6.78 37.03 12.59
CA THR A 291 -5.75 38.05 12.50
C THR A 291 -6.08 39.25 13.43
N GLU A 292 -7.36 39.67 13.50
CA GLU A 292 -7.82 40.71 14.42
C GLU A 292 -7.62 40.30 15.88
N SER A 293 -7.93 39.06 16.24
CA SER A 293 -7.69 38.50 17.58
C SER A 293 -6.19 38.48 17.93
N MET A 294 -5.34 38.07 16.97
CA MET A 294 -3.89 38.07 17.16
C MET A 294 -3.34 39.49 17.36
N LYS A 295 -3.81 40.51 16.62
CA LYS A 295 -3.41 41.89 16.79
C LYS A 295 -3.79 42.38 18.19
N LYS A 296 -5.02 42.15 18.63
CA LYS A 296 -5.45 42.49 19.99
C LYS A 296 -4.59 41.81 21.06
N MET A 297 -4.25 40.52 20.84
CA MET A 297 -3.36 39.81 21.76
C MET A 297 -1.96 40.44 21.84
N GLN A 298 -1.41 40.91 20.69
CA GLN A 298 -0.12 41.65 20.69
C GLN A 298 -0.20 42.98 21.44
N GLU A 299 -1.30 43.71 21.28
CA GLU A 299 -1.54 44.96 22.02
C GLU A 299 -1.69 44.77 23.54
N LEU A 300 -2.20 43.58 23.93
CA LEU A 300 -2.32 43.18 25.34
C LEU A 300 -1.02 42.71 25.99
N GLN A 301 -0.01 42.33 25.20
CA GLN A 301 1.27 41.84 25.75
C GLN A 301 1.92 42.77 26.79
N PRO A 302 2.02 44.12 26.60
CA PRO A 302 2.59 45.00 27.61
C PRO A 302 1.75 44.99 28.89
N LYS A 303 0.40 44.95 28.79
CA LYS A 303 -0.49 44.90 29.96
C LYS A 303 -0.32 43.56 30.71
N LEU A 304 -0.16 42.45 30.00
CA LEU A 304 0.11 41.13 30.59
C LEU A 304 1.46 41.08 31.31
N LYS A 305 2.51 41.69 30.74
CA LYS A 305 3.82 41.81 31.42
C LYS A 305 3.72 42.62 32.71
N ALA A 306 3.01 43.72 32.69
CA ALA A 306 2.79 44.54 33.90
C ALA A 306 2.01 43.78 34.99
N LEU A 307 1.02 42.96 34.61
CA LEU A 307 0.32 42.06 35.54
C LEU A 307 1.23 40.95 36.08
N GLN A 308 2.09 40.37 35.27
CA GLN A 308 3.08 39.39 35.71
C GLN A 308 4.08 39.98 36.71
N GLU A 309 4.56 41.16 36.47
CA GLU A 309 5.45 41.86 37.42
C GLU A 309 4.72 42.19 38.72
N LYS A 310 3.47 42.67 38.64
CA LYS A 310 2.67 43.06 39.82
C LYS A 310 2.30 41.87 40.70
N TYR A 311 2.06 40.70 40.14
CA TYR A 311 1.59 39.49 40.86
C TYR A 311 2.59 38.34 40.84
N LYS A 312 3.91 38.67 40.74
CA LYS A 312 5.02 37.69 40.56
C LYS A 312 4.98 36.51 41.54
N ASP A 313 4.55 36.75 42.79
CA ASP A 313 4.52 35.73 43.85
C ASP A 313 3.11 35.19 44.16
N LYS A 314 2.09 35.61 43.41
CA LYS A 314 0.68 35.26 43.68
C LYS A 314 0.01 34.71 42.42
N LYS A 315 0.31 33.47 42.08
CA LYS A 315 -0.16 32.83 40.82
C LYS A 315 -1.68 32.86 40.64
N ASP A 316 -2.45 32.67 41.73
CA ASP A 316 -3.92 32.67 41.65
C ASP A 316 -4.46 34.05 41.28
N LYS A 317 -3.91 35.11 41.87
CA LYS A 317 -4.29 36.50 41.52
C LYS A 317 -3.83 36.90 40.14
N LEU A 318 -2.69 36.37 39.66
CA LEU A 318 -2.22 36.60 38.30
C LEU A 318 -3.18 35.97 37.29
N ASN A 319 -3.61 34.72 37.52
CA ASN A 319 -4.56 34.02 36.62
C ASN A 319 -5.91 34.75 36.60
N GLU A 320 -6.43 35.16 37.77
CA GLU A 320 -7.69 35.90 37.87
C GLU A 320 -7.61 37.26 37.13
N ALA A 321 -6.56 38.02 37.35
CA ALA A 321 -6.36 39.32 36.69
C ALA A 321 -6.15 39.17 35.16
N THR A 322 -5.45 38.10 34.74
CA THR A 322 -5.25 37.79 33.31
C THR A 322 -6.57 37.43 32.62
N MET A 323 -7.39 36.58 33.28
CA MET A 323 -8.70 36.24 32.74
C MET A 323 -9.67 37.41 32.72
N ALA A 324 -9.60 38.30 33.73
CA ALA A 324 -10.38 39.56 33.77
C ALA A 324 -9.98 40.47 32.59
N LEU A 325 -8.68 40.63 32.33
CA LEU A 325 -8.17 41.43 31.22
C LEU A 325 -8.64 40.87 29.85
N TYR A 326 -8.60 39.54 29.64
CA TYR A 326 -9.08 38.92 28.40
C TYR A 326 -10.58 39.10 28.20
N ARG A 327 -11.37 39.05 29.27
CA ARG A 327 -12.83 39.31 29.20
C ARG A 327 -13.12 40.80 28.91
N GLU A 328 -12.41 41.71 29.52
CA GLU A 328 -12.57 43.16 29.32
C GLU A 328 -12.28 43.55 27.86
N GLU A 329 -11.19 43.03 27.32
CA GLU A 329 -10.75 43.31 25.94
C GLU A 329 -11.44 42.42 24.88
N LYS A 330 -12.35 41.53 25.30
CA LYS A 330 -13.09 40.60 24.44
C LYS A 330 -12.19 39.74 23.52
N VAL A 331 -11.06 39.30 24.06
CA VAL A 331 -10.13 38.40 23.39
C VAL A 331 -10.29 37.01 23.97
N ASN A 332 -10.43 36.00 23.10
CA ASN A 332 -10.44 34.59 23.49
C ASN A 332 -9.01 34.07 23.29
N PRO A 333 -8.29 33.66 24.36
CA PRO A 333 -6.91 33.19 24.27
C PRO A 333 -6.76 31.85 23.56
#